data_72a9e00030555e5c676b4cb0162cd039
#
_entry.id   72a9e00030555e5c676b4cb0162cd039
#
_cell.length_a   1.000
_cell.length_b   1.000
_cell.length_c   1.000
_cell.angle_alpha   90.00
_cell.angle_beta   90.00
_cell.angle_gamma   90.00
#
_symmetry.space_group_name_H-M   'P 1'
#
loop_
_entity.id
_entity.type
_entity.pdbx_description
1 polymer ?
#
loop_
_entity_poly.entity_id
_entity_poly.type
_entity_poly.pdbx_seq_one_letter_code
_entity_poly.pdbx_strand_id
1 'polypeptide(L)'
;MKLVYEVLDEVKKSRKKEDKVRILKENESWALKDIIKGSMDESVQWNLPGGSPPYNPSEGHNAPTSLFREHKKFKYFVKGVPASDGMNPIKRESLFIGLIEGIHPEDAKLVIAMINKTKPAGLTKPLVDEAFPGLVK
;
A
#
# COMPACT_ATOMS: atom_id res chain seq x y z
N MET A 1 8.39 14.26 -7.54
CA MET A 1 7.19 13.55 -7.11
C MET A 1 7.45 12.84 -5.78
N LYS A 2 6.56 12.98 -4.82
CA LYS A 2 6.71 12.36 -3.50
C LYS A 2 6.37 10.88 -3.55
N LEU A 3 7.13 10.08 -2.80
CA LEU A 3 6.80 8.67 -2.62
C LEU A 3 5.58 8.52 -1.73
N VAL A 4 4.93 7.37 -1.80
CA VAL A 4 3.69 7.13 -1.04
C VAL A 4 3.90 7.34 0.46
N TYR A 5 5.00 6.83 1.02
CA TYR A 5 5.25 7.00 2.45
C TYR A 5 5.44 8.47 2.83
N GLU A 6 6.03 9.28 1.94
CA GLU A 6 6.23 10.70 2.19
C GLU A 6 4.89 11.43 2.26
N VAL A 7 3.97 11.09 1.35
CA VAL A 7 2.62 11.66 1.35
C VAL A 7 1.88 11.32 2.64
N LEU A 8 1.92 10.05 3.04
CA LEU A 8 1.24 9.59 4.25
C LEU A 8 1.85 10.19 5.52
N ASP A 9 3.17 10.41 5.55
CA ASP A 9 3.83 11.10 6.66
C ASP A 9 3.35 12.55 6.78
N GLU A 10 3.20 13.24 5.66
CA GLU A 10 2.68 14.63 5.68
C GLU A 10 1.24 14.66 6.19
N VAL A 11 0.41 13.70 5.77
CA VAL A 11 -0.97 13.59 6.25
C VAL A 11 -0.98 13.37 7.77
N LYS A 12 -0.15 12.45 8.24
CA LYS A 12 -0.04 12.14 9.67
C LYS A 12 0.36 13.36 10.50
N LYS A 13 1.26 14.18 9.98
CA LYS A 13 1.76 15.37 10.68
C LYS A 13 0.80 16.55 10.62
N SER A 14 -0.13 16.58 9.70
CA SER A 14 -1.12 17.63 9.59
C SER A 14 -2.19 17.49 10.66
N ARG A 15 -2.61 18.64 11.23
CA ARG A 15 -3.60 18.64 12.29
C ARG A 15 -5.02 18.81 11.79
N LYS A 16 -5.21 19.60 10.71
CA LYS A 16 -6.52 19.92 10.19
C LYS A 16 -6.96 18.92 9.13
N LYS A 17 -8.22 18.54 9.17
CA LYS A 17 -8.80 17.64 8.17
C LYS A 17 -8.67 18.19 6.76
N GLU A 18 -8.90 19.49 6.58
CA GLU A 18 -8.80 20.15 5.27
C GLU A 18 -7.41 20.00 4.67
N ASP A 19 -6.37 20.14 5.51
CA ASP A 19 -4.99 19.99 5.06
C ASP A 19 -4.69 18.55 4.66
N LYS A 20 -5.19 17.59 5.43
CA LYS A 20 -5.00 16.16 5.11
C LYS A 20 -5.66 15.81 3.77
N VAL A 21 -6.88 16.27 3.55
CA VAL A 21 -7.61 16.03 2.29
C VAL A 21 -6.86 16.66 1.13
N ARG A 22 -6.39 17.89 1.30
CA ARG A 22 -5.63 18.60 0.27
C ARG A 22 -4.36 17.84 -0.11
N ILE A 23 -3.59 17.39 0.89
CA ILE A 23 -2.34 16.65 0.65
C ILE A 23 -2.62 15.38 -0.13
N LEU A 24 -3.67 14.63 0.24
CA LEU A 24 -4.04 13.42 -0.47
C LEU A 24 -4.42 13.70 -1.91
N LYS A 25 -5.23 14.72 -2.15
CA LYS A 25 -5.67 15.07 -3.51
C LYS A 25 -4.53 15.58 -4.38
N GLU A 26 -3.64 16.41 -3.82
CA GLU A 26 -2.49 16.96 -4.56
C GLU A 26 -1.49 15.88 -4.97
N ASN A 27 -1.45 14.78 -4.22
CA ASN A 27 -0.52 13.69 -4.46
C ASN A 27 -1.24 12.40 -4.90
N GLU A 28 -2.40 12.57 -5.51
CA GLU A 28 -3.21 11.43 -5.98
C GLU A 28 -2.41 10.57 -6.95
N SER A 29 -2.42 9.25 -6.72
CA SER A 29 -1.84 8.26 -7.61
C SER A 29 -2.54 6.93 -7.35
N TRP A 30 -2.49 6.04 -8.34
CA TRP A 30 -3.07 4.72 -8.14
C TRP A 30 -2.32 3.93 -7.07
N ALA A 31 -1.00 4.15 -6.93
CA ALA A 31 -0.22 3.50 -5.88
C ALA A 31 -0.70 3.92 -4.48
N LEU A 32 -0.91 5.22 -4.27
CA LEU A 32 -1.45 5.74 -3.00
C LEU A 32 -2.85 5.16 -2.73
N LYS A 33 -3.71 5.17 -3.74
CA LYS A 33 -5.06 4.64 -3.62
C LYS A 33 -5.07 3.14 -3.31
N ASP A 34 -4.21 2.37 -3.95
CA ASP A 34 -4.13 0.93 -3.73
C ASP A 34 -3.69 0.60 -2.29
N ILE A 35 -2.73 1.35 -1.76
CA ILE A 35 -2.29 1.19 -0.37
C ILE A 35 -3.44 1.48 0.59
N ILE A 36 -4.15 2.58 0.37
CA ILE A 36 -5.28 2.97 1.23
C ILE A 36 -6.40 1.93 1.16
N LYS A 37 -6.80 1.57 -0.06
CA LYS A 37 -7.86 0.58 -0.26
C LYS A 37 -7.48 -0.78 0.32
N GLY A 38 -6.28 -1.25 0.05
CA GLY A 38 -5.82 -2.54 0.55
C GLY A 38 -5.72 -2.61 2.07
N SER A 39 -5.47 -1.47 2.73
CA SER A 39 -5.37 -1.39 4.18
C SER A 39 -6.72 -1.25 4.88
N MET A 40 -7.66 -0.52 4.26
CA MET A 40 -8.88 -0.05 4.94
C MET A 40 -10.16 -0.70 4.44
N ASP A 41 -10.20 -1.23 3.21
CA ASP A 41 -11.40 -1.82 2.64
C ASP A 41 -11.53 -3.27 3.09
N GLU A 42 -12.56 -3.57 3.87
CA GLU A 42 -12.78 -4.93 4.39
C GLU A 42 -13.10 -5.96 3.31
N SER A 43 -13.55 -5.52 2.14
CA SER A 43 -13.81 -6.42 1.02
C SER A 43 -12.53 -6.94 0.38
N VAL A 44 -11.40 -6.29 0.63
CA VAL A 44 -10.08 -6.71 0.14
C VAL A 44 -9.41 -7.57 1.20
N GLN A 45 -9.20 -8.84 0.88
CA GLN A 45 -8.49 -9.78 1.76
C GLN A 45 -7.23 -10.26 1.06
N TRP A 46 -6.16 -10.44 1.83
CA TRP A 46 -4.85 -10.76 1.26
C TRP A 46 -4.56 -12.25 1.34
N ASN A 47 -4.03 -12.79 0.26
CA ASN A 47 -3.73 -14.22 0.08
C ASN A 47 -2.28 -14.53 0.44
N LEU A 48 -1.84 -13.95 1.56
CA LEU A 48 -0.46 -14.06 2.06
C LEU A 48 -0.48 -14.34 3.56
N PRO A 49 0.57 -14.98 4.11
CA PRO A 49 0.69 -15.13 5.55
C PRO A 49 0.74 -13.77 6.22
N GLY A 50 0.17 -13.66 7.42
CA GLY A 50 0.25 -12.42 8.20
C GLY A 50 1.66 -12.17 8.71
N GLY A 51 1.88 -10.96 9.23
CA GLY A 51 3.16 -10.53 9.76
C GLY A 51 4.11 -10.03 8.68
N SER A 52 5.39 -9.99 9.01
CA SER A 52 6.45 -9.56 8.08
C SER A 52 7.31 -10.75 7.69
N PRO A 53 7.42 -11.05 6.39
CA PRO A 53 8.35 -12.11 5.97
C PRO A 53 9.79 -11.65 6.15
N PRO A 54 10.75 -12.57 6.24
CA PRO A 54 12.16 -12.19 6.19
C PRO A 54 12.47 -11.65 4.78
N TYR A 55 13.09 -10.47 4.71
CA TYR A 55 13.47 -9.87 3.44
C TYR A 55 14.63 -8.91 3.66
N ASN A 56 15.34 -8.59 2.56
CA ASN A 56 16.47 -7.67 2.58
C ASN A 56 16.03 -6.33 2.01
N PRO A 57 15.80 -5.29 2.86
CA PRO A 57 15.37 -3.98 2.37
C PRO A 57 16.37 -3.39 1.38
N SER A 58 15.86 -2.68 0.38
CA SER A 58 16.74 -1.95 -0.54
C SER A 58 17.35 -0.74 0.16
N GLU A 59 18.37 -0.15 -0.48
CA GLU A 59 18.85 1.16 -0.09
C GLU A 59 17.90 2.20 -0.72
N GLY A 60 17.29 3.05 0.11
CA GLY A 60 16.20 3.91 -0.33
C GLY A 60 16.48 4.72 -1.60
N HIS A 61 17.66 5.33 -1.69
CA HIS A 61 18.06 6.15 -2.85
C HIS A 61 18.46 5.29 -4.06
N ASN A 62 18.69 3.99 -3.87
CA ASN A 62 19.10 3.04 -4.91
C ASN A 62 18.09 1.93 -5.12
N ALA A 63 16.84 2.14 -4.73
CA ALA A 63 15.80 1.12 -4.94
C ALA A 63 15.66 0.80 -6.42
N PRO A 64 15.69 -0.50 -6.81
CA PRO A 64 15.61 -0.90 -8.22
C PRO A 64 14.33 -0.48 -8.94
N THR A 65 13.23 -0.35 -8.19
CA THR A 65 11.93 0.01 -8.76
C THR A 65 11.17 0.91 -7.78
N SER A 66 9.90 1.14 -8.01
CA SER A 66 9.08 1.98 -7.15
C SER A 66 7.69 1.39 -6.97
N LEU A 67 7.00 1.82 -5.90
CA LEU A 67 5.63 1.41 -5.67
C LEU A 67 4.70 1.91 -6.80
N PHE A 68 5.04 3.01 -7.45
CA PHE A 68 4.29 3.52 -8.59
C PHE A 68 4.24 2.53 -9.76
N ARG A 69 5.22 1.66 -9.87
CA ARG A 69 5.27 0.60 -10.86
C ARG A 69 4.72 -0.71 -10.32
N GLU A 70 5.09 -1.04 -9.09
CA GLU A 70 4.86 -2.37 -8.54
C GLU A 70 3.46 -2.58 -7.96
N HIS A 71 2.71 -1.52 -7.65
CA HIS A 71 1.35 -1.66 -7.12
C HIS A 71 0.44 -2.49 -8.03
N LYS A 72 0.71 -2.51 -9.33
CA LYS A 72 -0.07 -3.30 -10.29
C LYS A 72 -0.03 -4.80 -10.01
N LYS A 73 0.99 -5.26 -9.29
CA LYS A 73 1.15 -6.67 -8.92
C LYS A 73 0.31 -7.06 -7.72
N PHE A 74 -0.32 -6.11 -7.04
CA PHE A 74 -1.15 -6.40 -5.86
C PHE A 74 -2.27 -7.40 -6.17
N LYS A 75 -2.78 -7.40 -7.40
CA LYS A 75 -3.81 -8.34 -7.83
C LYS A 75 -3.42 -9.82 -7.65
N TYR A 76 -2.11 -10.11 -7.66
CA TYR A 76 -1.63 -11.48 -7.48
C TYR A 76 -1.67 -11.92 -6.02
N PHE A 77 -2.02 -11.03 -5.12
CA PHE A 77 -2.02 -11.28 -3.67
C PHE A 77 -3.41 -11.17 -3.06
N VAL A 78 -4.44 -10.84 -3.84
CA VAL A 78 -5.80 -10.62 -3.34
C VAL A 78 -6.62 -11.91 -3.42
N LYS A 79 -7.23 -12.32 -2.30
CA LYS A 79 -8.14 -13.47 -2.27
C LYS A 79 -9.36 -13.23 -3.18
N GLY A 80 -9.79 -14.27 -3.88
CA GLY A 80 -10.95 -14.19 -4.77
C GLY A 80 -10.61 -13.72 -6.18
N VAL A 81 -9.40 -13.25 -6.42
CA VAL A 81 -8.93 -12.88 -7.76
C VAL A 81 -8.32 -14.13 -8.40
N PRO A 82 -8.80 -14.57 -9.58
CA PRO A 82 -8.30 -15.80 -10.21
C PRO A 82 -6.78 -15.82 -10.38
N ALA A 83 -6.16 -14.68 -10.73
CA ALA A 83 -4.72 -14.59 -10.88
C ALA A 83 -3.97 -14.89 -9.58
N SER A 84 -4.57 -14.58 -8.43
CA SER A 84 -3.99 -14.87 -7.11
C SER A 84 -4.30 -16.29 -6.67
N ASP A 85 -5.58 -16.66 -6.71
CA ASP A 85 -6.04 -17.96 -6.20
C ASP A 85 -5.46 -19.13 -7.00
N GLY A 86 -5.21 -18.95 -8.29
CA GLY A 86 -4.62 -19.97 -9.16
C GLY A 86 -3.09 -20.05 -9.06
N MET A 87 -2.45 -19.17 -8.31
CA MET A 87 -1.00 -19.14 -8.21
C MET A 87 -0.51 -20.06 -7.09
N ASN A 88 0.61 -20.75 -7.34
CA ASN A 88 1.27 -21.55 -6.31
C ASN A 88 1.65 -20.66 -5.12
N PRO A 89 1.34 -21.05 -3.87
CA PRO A 89 1.64 -20.22 -2.70
C PRO A 89 3.11 -19.84 -2.56
N ILE A 90 4.02 -20.73 -2.88
CA ILE A 90 5.46 -20.45 -2.80
C ILE A 90 5.83 -19.37 -3.81
N LYS A 91 5.32 -19.47 -5.03
CA LYS A 91 5.55 -18.48 -6.07
C LYS A 91 4.97 -17.12 -5.68
N ARG A 92 3.75 -17.11 -5.10
CA ARG A 92 3.10 -15.88 -4.65
C ARG A 92 3.91 -15.19 -3.57
N GLU A 93 4.40 -15.94 -2.59
CA GLU A 93 5.23 -15.37 -1.53
C GLU A 93 6.56 -14.85 -2.07
N SER A 94 7.20 -15.57 -2.99
CA SER A 94 8.45 -15.13 -3.62
C SER A 94 8.24 -13.84 -4.40
N LEU A 95 7.12 -13.73 -5.11
CA LEU A 95 6.78 -12.53 -5.87
C LEU A 95 6.58 -11.33 -4.93
N PHE A 96 5.92 -11.56 -3.79
CA PHE A 96 5.70 -10.52 -2.79
C PHE A 96 7.04 -10.05 -2.17
N ILE A 97 7.90 -10.99 -1.80
CA ILE A 97 9.22 -10.66 -1.23
C ILE A 97 10.04 -9.85 -2.25
N GLY A 98 10.04 -10.27 -3.52
CA GLY A 98 10.72 -9.52 -4.57
C GLY A 98 10.21 -8.10 -4.71
N LEU A 99 8.91 -7.90 -4.56
CA LEU A 99 8.31 -6.57 -4.62
C LEU A 99 8.80 -5.69 -3.47
N ILE A 100 8.73 -6.16 -2.23
CA ILE A 100 9.13 -5.36 -1.08
C ILE A 100 10.64 -5.14 -0.99
N GLU A 101 11.44 -6.02 -1.59
CA GLU A 101 12.89 -5.82 -1.68
C GLU A 101 13.29 -4.82 -2.76
N GLY A 102 12.43 -4.59 -3.74
CA GLY A 102 12.73 -3.73 -4.89
C GLY A 102 12.34 -2.27 -4.73
N ILE A 103 11.52 -1.92 -3.74
CA ILE A 103 11.02 -0.56 -3.54
C ILE A 103 11.70 0.10 -2.34
N HIS A 104 11.43 1.40 -2.14
CA HIS A 104 11.97 2.13 -0.99
C HIS A 104 11.58 1.41 0.31
N PRO A 105 12.50 1.28 1.29
CA PRO A 105 12.22 0.56 2.53
C PRO A 105 10.99 1.04 3.28
N GLU A 106 10.72 2.33 3.29
CA GLU A 106 9.54 2.87 3.98
C GLU A 106 8.25 2.56 3.23
N ASP A 107 8.28 2.52 1.90
CA ASP A 107 7.15 2.05 1.11
C ASP A 107 6.91 0.55 1.33
N ALA A 108 8.00 -0.23 1.47
CA ALA A 108 7.88 -1.66 1.77
C ALA A 108 7.16 -1.91 3.09
N LYS A 109 7.45 -1.09 4.10
CA LYS A 109 6.75 -1.18 5.39
C LYS A 109 5.25 -0.90 5.24
N LEU A 110 4.88 0.04 4.36
CA LEU A 110 3.47 0.30 4.07
C LEU A 110 2.78 -0.90 3.42
N VAL A 111 3.47 -1.58 2.51
CA VAL A 111 2.91 -2.76 1.84
C VAL A 111 2.70 -3.88 2.85
N ILE A 112 3.66 -4.09 3.75
CA ILE A 112 3.55 -5.10 4.81
C ILE A 112 2.40 -4.77 5.75
N ALA A 113 2.26 -3.50 6.15
CA ALA A 113 1.14 -3.07 6.99
C ALA A 113 -0.20 -3.27 6.26
N MET A 114 -0.24 -3.02 4.96
CA MET A 114 -1.43 -3.20 4.13
C MET A 114 -1.93 -4.65 4.15
N ILE A 115 -1.04 -5.62 3.95
CA ILE A 115 -1.46 -7.03 3.96
C ILE A 115 -1.89 -7.51 5.35
N ASN A 116 -1.47 -6.81 6.39
CA ASN A 116 -1.90 -7.06 7.77
C ASN A 116 -3.13 -6.23 8.15
N LYS A 117 -3.72 -5.52 7.20
CA LYS A 117 -4.92 -4.68 7.39
C LYS A 117 -4.73 -3.61 8.46
N THR A 118 -3.51 -3.08 8.57
CA THR A 118 -3.19 -1.97 9.45
C THR A 118 -3.30 -0.67 8.66
N LYS A 119 -4.27 0.17 9.00
CA LYS A 119 -4.47 1.41 8.29
C LYS A 119 -3.33 2.39 8.55
N PRO A 120 -2.97 3.23 7.57
CA PRO A 120 -1.96 4.26 7.78
C PRO A 120 -2.37 5.23 8.88
N ALA A 121 -1.41 5.63 9.72
CA ALA A 121 -1.67 6.57 10.80
C ALA A 121 -2.16 7.93 10.25
N GLY A 122 -3.13 8.52 10.92
CA GLY A 122 -3.70 9.80 10.50
C GLY A 122 -4.84 9.70 9.50
N LEU A 123 -5.16 8.51 9.01
CA LEU A 123 -6.29 8.30 8.12
C LEU A 123 -7.49 7.73 8.86
N THR A 124 -8.68 8.19 8.47
CA THR A 124 -9.96 7.64 8.91
C THR A 124 -10.82 7.43 7.66
N LYS A 125 -11.83 6.59 7.76
CA LYS A 125 -12.73 6.36 6.61
C LYS A 125 -13.41 7.64 6.14
N PRO A 126 -13.99 8.51 7.02
CA PRO A 126 -14.58 9.76 6.57
C PRO A 126 -13.58 10.67 5.82
N LEU A 127 -12.34 10.71 6.29
CA LEU A 127 -11.28 11.50 5.63
C LEU A 127 -11.00 10.98 4.23
N VAL A 128 -10.85 9.67 4.10
CA VAL A 128 -10.60 9.03 2.80
C VAL A 128 -11.79 9.19 1.87
N ASP A 129 -13.02 9.07 2.39
CA ASP A 129 -14.23 9.25 1.58
C ASP A 129 -14.31 10.67 1.01
N GLU A 130 -13.82 11.67 1.76
CA GLU A 130 -13.80 13.04 1.30
C GLU A 130 -12.73 13.27 0.22
N ALA A 131 -11.54 12.70 0.42
CA ALA A 131 -10.44 12.82 -0.54
C ALA A 131 -10.68 12.01 -1.81
N PHE A 132 -11.09 10.77 -1.66
CA PHE A 132 -11.28 9.81 -2.75
C PHE A 132 -12.63 9.09 -2.60
N PRO A 133 -13.74 9.75 -2.98
CA PRO A 133 -15.06 9.14 -2.83
C PRO A 133 -15.19 7.78 -3.52
N GLY A 134 -15.73 6.80 -2.81
CA GLY A 134 -15.95 5.46 -3.35
C GLY A 134 -14.73 4.55 -3.38
N LEU A 135 -13.56 5.02 -2.95
CA LEU A 135 -12.35 4.20 -2.94
C LEU A 135 -12.46 3.05 -1.93
N VAL A 136 -12.90 3.34 -0.72
CA VAL A 136 -13.06 2.36 0.36
C VAL A 136 -14.55 2.12 0.59
N LYS A 137 -14.95 0.87 0.60
CA LYS A 137 -16.34 0.48 0.84
C LYS A 137 -16.65 0.28 2.31
#